data_5f1f68204019a648d1f78630583fabdb
#
_entry.id   5f1f68204019a648d1f78630583fabdb
#
_cell.length_a   1.000
_cell.length_b   1.000
_cell.length_c   1.000
_cell.angle_alpha   90.00
_cell.angle_beta   90.00
_cell.angle_gamma   90.00
#
_symmetry.space_group_name_H-M   'P 1'
#
loop_
_entity.id
_entity.type
_entity.pdbx_description
1 polymer ?
#
loop_
_entity_poly.entity_id
_entity_poly.type
_entity_poly.pdbx_seq_one_letter_code
_entity_poly.pdbx_strand_id
1 'polypeptide(L)'
;MPSPAIAPLRVGLVDDHEVIAAAVHAALRQTRELELVASAATVDGLFARAAGRLHLVVLDLRLADGSSPANNVERLVAAGCNVIAFTSGESPYLLRAVARTSVLGIVRKSEPLHALTNALMRAAYGQPVVTAEWASTLENDPLITDARLSRQEQRMLALFADGNTAQTVADEAGIAVSTIEDYVRRIRAKYARAGRPAVTKVDLYKRAVEDGFLPAPNEQ
;
A
#
# COMPACT_ATOMS: atom_id res chain seq x y z
N MET A 1 0.65 43.79 -15.11
CA MET A 1 1.34 42.68 -15.71
C MET A 1 0.62 41.40 -15.28
N PRO A 2 0.05 40.58 -16.15
CA PRO A 2 -0.47 39.28 -15.75
C PRO A 2 0.69 38.44 -15.24
N SER A 3 0.54 37.87 -14.03
CA SER A 3 1.49 36.90 -13.48
C SER A 3 1.66 35.73 -14.47
N PRO A 4 2.88 35.21 -14.71
CA PRO A 4 3.05 34.09 -15.62
C PRO A 4 2.18 32.93 -15.11
N ALA A 5 1.29 32.42 -15.96
CA ALA A 5 0.48 31.25 -15.64
C ALA A 5 1.44 30.06 -15.37
N ILE A 6 1.54 29.66 -14.12
CA ILE A 6 2.31 28.46 -13.74
C ILE A 6 1.62 27.28 -14.42
N ALA A 7 2.38 26.49 -15.18
CA ALA A 7 1.84 25.27 -15.79
C ALA A 7 1.32 24.32 -14.72
N PRO A 8 0.17 23.67 -14.93
CA PRO A 8 -0.41 22.77 -13.94
C PRO A 8 0.52 21.58 -13.66
N LEU A 9 0.53 21.11 -12.41
CA LEU A 9 1.22 19.90 -12.03
C LEU A 9 0.51 18.69 -12.63
N ARG A 10 1.25 17.81 -13.24
CA ARG A 10 0.76 16.69 -14.03
C ARG A 10 0.47 15.49 -13.12
N VAL A 11 -0.78 15.03 -13.14
CA VAL A 11 -1.27 13.92 -12.32
C VAL A 11 -1.50 12.69 -13.19
N GLY A 12 -1.04 11.52 -12.75
CA GLY A 12 -1.38 10.22 -13.29
C GLY A 12 -2.38 9.50 -12.37
N LEU A 13 -3.18 8.61 -12.94
CA LEU A 13 -4.07 7.71 -12.19
C LEU A 13 -3.77 6.26 -12.57
N VAL A 14 -3.60 5.40 -11.56
CA VAL A 14 -3.58 3.95 -11.72
C VAL A 14 -4.78 3.37 -10.99
N ASP A 15 -5.79 2.97 -11.74
CA ASP A 15 -7.04 2.37 -11.25
C ASP A 15 -7.71 1.65 -12.43
N ASP A 16 -8.25 0.46 -12.22
CA ASP A 16 -8.93 -0.34 -13.24
C ASP A 16 -10.44 -0.02 -13.35
N HIS A 17 -10.95 0.90 -12.51
CA HIS A 17 -12.34 1.36 -12.53
C HIS A 17 -12.49 2.70 -13.28
N GLU A 18 -13.16 2.69 -14.42
CA GLU A 18 -13.39 3.91 -15.24
C GLU A 18 -14.12 5.03 -14.48
N VAL A 19 -15.04 4.67 -13.58
CA VAL A 19 -15.79 5.64 -12.76
C VAL A 19 -14.86 6.46 -11.86
N ILE A 20 -13.77 5.85 -11.37
CA ILE A 20 -12.78 6.52 -10.53
C ILE A 20 -12.01 7.56 -11.35
N ALA A 21 -11.66 7.26 -12.59
CA ALA A 21 -11.03 8.24 -13.47
C ALA A 21 -11.90 9.48 -13.67
N ALA A 22 -13.21 9.31 -13.83
CA ALA A 22 -14.17 10.42 -13.91
C ALA A 22 -14.24 11.23 -12.61
N ALA A 23 -14.23 10.58 -11.44
CA ALA A 23 -14.25 11.24 -10.14
C ALA A 23 -12.96 12.06 -9.89
N VAL A 24 -11.79 11.47 -10.15
CA VAL A 24 -10.50 12.18 -10.04
C VAL A 24 -10.44 13.35 -11.01
N HIS A 25 -10.87 13.17 -12.26
CA HIS A 25 -10.93 14.26 -13.24
C HIS A 25 -11.87 15.40 -12.76
N ALA A 26 -13.04 15.08 -12.22
CA ALA A 26 -13.96 16.07 -11.65
C ALA A 26 -13.34 16.83 -10.46
N ALA A 27 -12.58 16.14 -9.58
CA ALA A 27 -11.85 16.76 -8.48
C ALA A 27 -10.80 17.75 -8.99
N LEU A 28 -10.02 17.36 -9.99
CA LEU A 28 -8.95 18.18 -10.53
C LEU A 28 -9.46 19.40 -11.31
N ARG A 29 -10.65 19.32 -11.91
CA ARG A 29 -11.29 20.47 -12.55
C ARG A 29 -11.67 21.60 -11.58
N GLN A 30 -11.72 21.35 -10.30
CA GLN A 30 -11.95 22.38 -9.28
C GLN A 30 -10.74 23.26 -9.01
N THR A 31 -9.57 22.90 -9.53
CA THR A 31 -8.34 23.69 -9.45
C THR A 31 -7.71 23.88 -10.82
N ARG A 32 -6.95 24.96 -10.99
CA ARG A 32 -6.14 25.20 -12.18
C ARG A 32 -4.69 24.72 -12.02
N GLU A 33 -4.35 24.25 -10.85
CA GLU A 33 -2.98 23.89 -10.47
C GLU A 33 -2.63 22.43 -10.80
N LEU A 34 -3.64 21.57 -11.00
CA LEU A 34 -3.46 20.16 -11.29
C LEU A 34 -4.17 19.76 -12.58
N GLU A 35 -3.56 18.85 -13.34
CA GLU A 35 -4.12 18.29 -14.58
C GLU A 35 -3.96 16.77 -14.61
N LEU A 36 -5.06 16.03 -14.81
CA LEU A 36 -5.00 14.58 -15.09
C LEU A 36 -4.54 14.37 -16.53
N VAL A 37 -3.31 13.90 -16.71
CA VAL A 37 -2.69 13.74 -18.03
C VAL A 37 -2.68 12.30 -18.54
N ALA A 38 -2.83 11.32 -17.67
CA ALA A 38 -2.89 9.91 -18.04
C ALA A 38 -3.66 9.11 -16.98
N SER A 39 -4.39 8.09 -17.44
CA SER A 39 -5.04 7.08 -16.61
C SER A 39 -4.79 5.69 -17.21
N ALA A 40 -4.53 4.69 -16.38
CA ALA A 40 -4.31 3.32 -16.78
C ALA A 40 -4.69 2.33 -15.68
N ALA A 41 -4.96 1.08 -16.06
CA ALA A 41 -5.26 0.01 -15.12
C ALA A 41 -4.01 -0.56 -14.41
N THR A 42 -2.81 -0.24 -14.87
CA THR A 42 -1.53 -0.74 -14.33
C THR A 42 -0.46 0.36 -14.33
N VAL A 43 0.58 0.21 -13.51
CA VAL A 43 1.72 1.13 -13.47
C VAL A 43 2.46 1.15 -14.82
N ASP A 44 2.64 0.00 -15.46
CA ASP A 44 3.27 -0.08 -16.79
C ASP A 44 2.44 0.62 -17.86
N GLY A 45 1.11 0.43 -17.80
CA GLY A 45 0.18 1.14 -18.69
C GLY A 45 0.21 2.65 -18.49
N LEU A 46 0.37 3.12 -17.24
CA LEU A 46 0.52 4.54 -16.95
C LEU A 46 1.81 5.10 -17.55
N PHE A 47 2.95 4.44 -17.36
CA PHE A 47 4.22 4.88 -17.93
C PHE A 47 4.21 4.90 -19.45
N ALA A 48 3.53 3.93 -20.09
CA ALA A 48 3.40 3.90 -21.56
C ALA A 48 2.53 5.05 -22.11
N ARG A 49 1.56 5.53 -21.33
CA ARG A 49 0.63 6.61 -21.76
C ARG A 49 1.08 8.00 -21.37
N ALA A 50 1.83 8.12 -20.27
CA ALA A 50 2.26 9.41 -19.77
C ALA A 50 3.36 10.01 -20.65
N ALA A 51 3.02 11.02 -21.44
CA ALA A 51 4.01 11.82 -22.16
C ALA A 51 4.70 12.79 -21.19
N GLY A 52 5.96 12.55 -20.84
CA GLY A 52 6.76 13.40 -19.94
C GLY A 52 6.56 13.11 -18.45
N ARG A 53 7.14 13.98 -17.61
CA ARG A 53 7.20 13.78 -16.15
C ARG A 53 5.81 13.87 -15.51
N LEU A 54 5.50 12.94 -14.63
CA LEU A 54 4.39 13.03 -13.67
C LEU A 54 4.89 13.62 -12.36
N HIS A 55 4.09 14.47 -11.72
CA HIS A 55 4.40 15.08 -10.42
C HIS A 55 3.72 14.30 -9.29
N LEU A 56 2.51 13.81 -9.55
CA LEU A 56 1.71 13.03 -8.61
C LEU A 56 1.10 11.83 -9.33
N VAL A 57 1.02 10.70 -8.64
CA VAL A 57 0.24 9.54 -9.07
C VAL A 57 -0.76 9.18 -7.98
N VAL A 58 -2.02 9.08 -8.37
CA VAL A 58 -3.11 8.49 -7.58
C VAL A 58 -3.10 6.99 -7.86
N LEU A 59 -2.86 6.17 -6.86
CA LEU A 59 -2.69 4.73 -6.99
C LEU A 59 -3.78 3.98 -6.25
N ASP A 60 -4.57 3.19 -6.97
CA ASP A 60 -5.41 2.19 -6.32
C ASP A 60 -4.55 1.09 -5.70
N LEU A 61 -4.93 0.65 -4.51
CA LEU A 61 -4.24 -0.42 -3.80
C LEU A 61 -4.63 -1.82 -4.28
N ARG A 62 -5.77 -1.95 -4.97
CA ARG A 62 -6.26 -3.22 -5.50
C ARG A 62 -6.40 -3.11 -7.02
N LEU A 63 -5.40 -3.61 -7.73
CA LEU A 63 -5.41 -3.67 -9.18
C LEU A 63 -5.71 -5.11 -9.65
N ALA A 64 -6.45 -5.23 -10.75
CA ALA A 64 -6.83 -6.52 -11.33
C ALA A 64 -5.63 -7.37 -11.80
N ASP A 65 -4.47 -6.74 -12.04
CA ASP A 65 -3.23 -7.45 -12.40
C ASP A 65 -2.55 -8.15 -11.22
N GLY A 66 -3.08 -8.01 -9.99
CA GLY A 66 -2.54 -8.60 -8.78
C GLY A 66 -1.17 -8.04 -8.34
N SER A 67 -0.73 -6.92 -8.91
CA SER A 67 0.55 -6.32 -8.57
C SER A 67 0.59 -5.83 -7.12
N SER A 68 1.75 -5.98 -6.47
CA SER A 68 1.95 -5.54 -5.08
C SER A 68 1.86 -4.02 -4.97
N PRO A 69 0.95 -3.46 -4.14
CA PRO A 69 0.85 -2.02 -3.93
C PRO A 69 2.15 -1.37 -3.44
N ALA A 70 2.87 -2.03 -2.53
CA ALA A 70 4.14 -1.53 -2.04
C ALA A 70 5.18 -1.41 -3.16
N ASN A 71 5.30 -2.45 -4.01
CA ASN A 71 6.19 -2.43 -5.17
C ASN A 71 5.77 -1.35 -6.19
N ASN A 72 4.46 -1.16 -6.39
CA ASN A 72 3.94 -0.11 -7.26
C ASN A 72 4.32 1.28 -6.75
N VAL A 73 4.20 1.54 -5.43
CA VAL A 73 4.65 2.80 -4.83
C VAL A 73 6.16 3.00 -5.03
N GLU A 74 6.97 1.97 -4.75
CA GLU A 74 8.43 2.06 -4.90
C GLU A 74 8.84 2.39 -6.34
N ARG A 75 8.21 1.75 -7.34
CA ARG A 75 8.44 2.01 -8.77
C ARG A 75 8.07 3.45 -9.16
N LEU A 76 6.94 3.95 -8.71
CA LEU A 76 6.47 5.31 -8.98
C LEU A 76 7.37 6.36 -8.33
N VAL A 77 7.77 6.14 -7.06
CA VAL A 77 8.71 7.02 -6.34
C VAL A 77 10.08 7.02 -7.00
N ALA A 78 10.59 5.85 -7.42
CA ALA A 78 11.85 5.73 -8.17
C ALA A 78 11.80 6.49 -9.52
N ALA A 79 10.63 6.60 -10.13
CA ALA A 79 10.40 7.43 -11.32
C ALA A 79 10.25 8.95 -11.02
N GLY A 80 10.42 9.36 -9.76
CA GLY A 80 10.36 10.76 -9.31
C GLY A 80 8.95 11.31 -9.13
N CYS A 81 7.94 10.43 -8.95
CA CYS A 81 6.56 10.82 -8.69
C CYS A 81 6.28 10.87 -7.18
N ASN A 82 5.51 11.85 -6.75
CA ASN A 82 4.80 11.76 -5.49
C ASN A 82 3.68 10.73 -5.64
N VAL A 83 3.34 10.00 -4.57
CA VAL A 83 2.29 8.96 -4.62
C VAL A 83 1.31 9.17 -3.48
N ILE A 84 0.02 9.13 -3.82
CA ILE A 84 -1.08 9.06 -2.87
C ILE A 84 -1.88 7.77 -3.13
N ALA A 85 -2.17 7.00 -2.08
CA ALA A 85 -2.99 5.82 -2.19
C ALA A 85 -4.48 6.20 -2.18
N PHE A 86 -5.26 5.59 -3.06
CA PHE A 86 -6.69 5.80 -3.18
C PHE A 86 -7.40 4.45 -3.08
N THR A 87 -8.16 4.20 -2.03
CA THR A 87 -8.62 2.85 -1.68
C THR A 87 -10.06 2.82 -1.20
N SER A 88 -10.74 1.69 -1.39
CA SER A 88 -12.03 1.41 -0.76
C SER A 88 -11.92 1.18 0.76
N GLY A 89 -10.72 0.97 1.29
CA GLY A 89 -10.47 0.83 2.73
C GLY A 89 -10.81 -0.56 3.31
N GLU A 90 -11.04 -1.55 2.46
CA GLU A 90 -11.54 -2.88 2.87
C GLU A 90 -10.41 -3.85 3.28
N SER A 91 -9.16 -3.56 2.94
CA SER A 91 -8.04 -4.45 3.21
C SER A 91 -7.01 -3.84 4.16
N PRO A 92 -7.01 -4.23 5.44
CA PRO A 92 -5.96 -3.86 6.39
C PRO A 92 -4.56 -4.26 5.92
N TYR A 93 -4.45 -5.38 5.20
CA TYR A 93 -3.19 -5.83 4.60
C TYR A 93 -2.61 -4.81 3.63
N LEU A 94 -3.41 -4.36 2.65
CA LEU A 94 -2.96 -3.40 1.63
C LEU A 94 -2.60 -2.05 2.26
N LEU A 95 -3.39 -1.58 3.22
CA LEU A 95 -3.13 -0.34 3.96
C LEU A 95 -1.78 -0.41 4.70
N ARG A 96 -1.51 -1.51 5.40
CA ARG A 96 -0.24 -1.70 6.13
C ARG A 96 0.96 -1.84 5.19
N ALA A 97 0.79 -2.56 4.09
CA ALA A 97 1.85 -2.73 3.09
C ALA A 97 2.30 -1.36 2.56
N VAL A 98 1.34 -0.47 2.26
CA VAL A 98 1.60 0.87 1.72
C VAL A 98 2.07 1.85 2.79
N ALA A 99 1.57 1.74 4.02
CA ALA A 99 2.00 2.60 5.13
C ALA A 99 3.50 2.51 5.46
N ARG A 100 4.16 1.45 5.02
CA ARG A 100 5.61 1.23 5.18
C ARG A 100 6.46 1.77 4.02
N THR A 101 5.81 2.35 3.02
CA THR A 101 6.46 2.93 1.84
C THR A 101 6.54 4.44 1.93
N SER A 102 7.07 5.08 0.88
CA SER A 102 7.14 6.54 0.76
C SER A 102 5.86 7.16 0.21
N VAL A 103 4.68 6.54 0.43
CA VAL A 103 3.39 7.13 0.09
C VAL A 103 3.15 8.38 0.95
N LEU A 104 2.62 9.45 0.35
CA LEU A 104 2.35 10.71 1.07
C LEU A 104 1.07 10.66 1.91
N GLY A 105 0.19 9.72 1.66
CA GLY A 105 -1.03 9.52 2.43
C GLY A 105 -1.99 8.54 1.76
N ILE A 106 -3.07 8.24 2.46
CA ILE A 106 -4.13 7.36 2.00
C ILE A 106 -5.45 8.12 2.05
N VAL A 107 -6.21 8.08 0.96
CA VAL A 107 -7.55 8.66 0.83
C VAL A 107 -8.53 7.55 0.46
N ARG A 108 -9.69 7.53 1.09
CA ARG A 108 -10.76 6.60 0.72
C ARG A 108 -11.48 7.04 -0.55
N LYS A 109 -11.87 6.08 -1.39
CA LYS A 109 -12.73 6.32 -2.56
C LYS A 109 -14.12 6.85 -2.17
N SER A 110 -14.53 6.68 -0.91
CA SER A 110 -15.77 7.20 -0.34
C SER A 110 -15.68 8.62 0.22
N GLU A 111 -14.48 9.23 0.25
CA GLU A 111 -14.31 10.60 0.72
C GLU A 111 -15.02 11.62 -0.20
N PRO A 112 -15.54 12.71 0.37
CA PRO A 112 -16.13 13.79 -0.42
C PRO A 112 -15.13 14.39 -1.42
N LEU A 113 -15.62 14.85 -2.57
CA LEU A 113 -14.80 15.38 -3.65
C LEU A 113 -13.83 16.50 -3.21
N HIS A 114 -14.28 17.38 -2.29
CA HIS A 114 -13.43 18.45 -1.77
C HIS A 114 -12.27 17.93 -0.91
N ALA A 115 -12.47 16.84 -0.17
CA ALA A 115 -11.41 16.21 0.62
C ALA A 115 -10.37 15.57 -0.31
N LEU A 116 -10.82 14.91 -1.38
CA LEU A 116 -9.95 14.38 -2.43
C LEU A 116 -9.14 15.51 -3.08
N THR A 117 -9.79 16.62 -3.49
CA THR A 117 -9.10 17.76 -4.10
C THR A 117 -8.00 18.32 -3.19
N ASN A 118 -8.32 18.54 -1.92
CA ASN A 118 -7.33 19.03 -0.93
C ASN A 118 -6.17 18.05 -0.74
N ALA A 119 -6.46 16.75 -0.69
CA ALA A 119 -5.44 15.71 -0.58
C ALA A 119 -4.50 15.69 -1.80
N LEU A 120 -5.06 15.77 -3.01
CA LEU A 120 -4.29 15.79 -4.25
C LEU A 120 -3.41 17.04 -4.35
N MET A 121 -3.93 18.20 -3.95
CA MET A 121 -3.15 19.44 -3.90
C MET A 121 -1.94 19.31 -2.98
N ARG A 122 -2.14 18.88 -1.76
CA ARG A 122 -1.03 18.69 -0.80
C ARG A 122 0.00 17.68 -1.30
N ALA A 123 -0.46 16.52 -1.79
CA ALA A 123 0.41 15.47 -2.29
C ALA A 123 1.20 15.91 -3.54
N ALA A 124 0.62 16.69 -4.43
CA ALA A 124 1.30 17.20 -5.61
C ALA A 124 2.51 18.08 -5.25
N TYR A 125 2.44 18.81 -4.13
CA TYR A 125 3.55 19.60 -3.57
C TYR A 125 4.45 18.79 -2.62
N GLY A 126 4.32 17.46 -2.56
CA GLY A 126 5.14 16.59 -1.71
C GLY A 126 4.81 16.70 -0.21
N GLN A 127 3.66 17.25 0.14
CA GLN A 127 3.24 17.39 1.52
C GLN A 127 2.49 16.13 1.99
N PRO A 128 2.78 15.63 3.20
CA PRO A 128 2.02 14.51 3.77
C PRO A 128 0.54 14.83 3.89
N VAL A 129 -0.31 13.85 3.57
CA VAL A 129 -1.76 13.92 3.67
C VAL A 129 -2.21 13.05 4.84
N VAL A 130 -2.50 13.69 5.98
CA VAL A 130 -3.02 13.01 7.16
C VAL A 130 -4.54 13.06 7.09
N THR A 131 -5.18 11.95 6.72
CA THR A 131 -6.61 11.76 6.86
C THR A 131 -6.92 11.18 8.24
N ALA A 132 -8.16 11.34 8.74
CA ALA A 132 -8.60 10.74 10.00
C ALA A 132 -8.40 9.22 9.99
N GLU A 133 -8.54 8.60 8.82
CA GLU A 133 -8.29 7.18 8.62
C GLU A 133 -6.81 6.81 8.68
N TRP A 134 -5.94 7.60 8.06
CA TRP A 134 -4.51 7.41 8.17
C TRP A 134 -4.05 7.52 9.62
N ALA A 135 -4.54 8.54 10.35
CA ALA A 135 -4.28 8.69 11.77
C ALA A 135 -4.84 7.50 12.58
N SER A 136 -6.06 7.04 12.27
CA SER A 136 -6.66 5.88 12.96
C SER A 136 -5.97 4.56 12.60
N THR A 137 -5.45 4.41 11.40
CA THR A 137 -4.65 3.24 11.00
C THR A 137 -3.30 3.23 11.73
N LEU A 138 -2.74 4.40 12.02
CA LEU A 138 -1.49 4.53 12.77
C LEU A 138 -1.69 4.54 14.29
N GLU A 139 -2.80 5.11 14.79
CA GLU A 139 -3.04 5.30 16.24
C GLU A 139 -3.93 4.22 16.87
N ASN A 140 -4.88 3.67 16.11
CA ASN A 140 -5.94 2.79 16.61
C ASN A 140 -5.88 1.36 16.06
N ASP A 141 -4.72 0.89 15.59
CA ASP A 141 -4.58 -0.55 15.48
C ASP A 141 -4.15 -1.10 16.87
N PRO A 142 -5.09 -1.44 17.79
CA PRO A 142 -4.77 -2.11 19.06
C PRO A 142 -4.17 -3.49 18.79
N LEU A 143 -4.11 -3.91 17.51
CA LEU A 143 -3.46 -5.10 17.02
C LEU A 143 -1.99 -4.85 16.64
N ILE A 144 -1.51 -3.60 16.59
CA ILE A 144 -0.09 -3.27 16.53
C ILE A 144 0.49 -3.24 17.97
N THR A 145 0.20 -4.24 18.73
CA THR A 145 1.21 -4.70 19.65
C THR A 145 2.23 -5.44 18.79
N ASP A 146 3.10 -4.63 18.21
CA ASP A 146 4.09 -5.05 17.23
C ASP A 146 4.91 -6.20 17.84
N ALA A 147 4.76 -7.39 17.30
CA ALA A 147 5.56 -8.54 17.72
C ALA A 147 7.05 -8.31 17.42
N ARG A 148 7.38 -7.14 16.82
CA ARG A 148 8.72 -6.69 16.44
C ARG A 148 9.50 -7.78 15.69
N LEU A 149 8.85 -8.35 14.70
CA LEU A 149 9.49 -9.32 13.83
C LEU A 149 10.53 -8.62 12.97
N SER A 150 11.73 -9.19 12.88
CA SER A 150 12.73 -8.75 11.90
C SER A 150 12.23 -9.04 10.47
N ARG A 151 12.81 -8.37 9.46
CA ARG A 151 12.47 -8.62 8.04
C ARG A 151 12.58 -10.11 7.67
N GLN A 152 13.58 -10.81 8.22
CA GLN A 152 13.75 -12.23 7.96
C GLN A 152 12.64 -13.06 8.62
N GLU A 153 12.26 -12.73 9.87
CA GLU A 153 11.15 -13.41 10.55
C GLU A 153 9.80 -13.14 9.83
N GLN A 154 9.56 -11.94 9.32
CA GLN A 154 8.38 -11.62 8.51
C GLN A 154 8.33 -12.46 7.26
N ARG A 155 9.45 -12.58 6.52
CA ARG A 155 9.55 -13.42 5.33
C ARG A 155 9.29 -14.89 5.65
N MET A 156 9.91 -15.42 6.72
CA MET A 156 9.70 -16.81 7.14
C MET A 156 8.26 -17.06 7.60
N LEU A 157 7.67 -16.10 8.31
CA LEU A 157 6.27 -16.17 8.71
C LEU A 157 5.34 -16.23 7.48
N ALA A 158 5.53 -15.36 6.51
CA ALA A 158 4.73 -15.33 5.28
C ALA A 158 4.79 -16.68 4.55
N LEU A 159 5.99 -17.17 4.26
CA LEU A 159 6.18 -18.44 3.57
C LEU A 159 5.60 -19.64 4.35
N PHE A 160 5.84 -19.73 5.65
CA PHE A 160 5.35 -20.83 6.48
C PHE A 160 3.85 -20.79 6.71
N ALA A 161 3.29 -19.62 6.91
CA ALA A 161 1.87 -19.43 7.18
C ALA A 161 0.99 -19.64 5.94
N ASP A 162 1.53 -19.40 4.75
CA ASP A 162 0.85 -19.61 3.45
C ASP A 162 0.65 -21.09 3.05
N GLY A 163 0.68 -21.98 4.01
CA GLY A 163 0.39 -23.41 3.80
C GLY A 163 1.63 -24.28 3.61
N ASN A 164 2.80 -23.73 3.34
CA ASN A 164 4.04 -24.47 3.07
C ASN A 164 4.52 -25.28 4.28
N THR A 165 5.13 -26.44 4.03
CA THR A 165 5.81 -27.20 5.08
C THR A 165 7.14 -26.53 5.47
N ALA A 166 7.68 -26.89 6.65
CA ALA A 166 9.00 -26.39 7.04
C ALA A 166 10.11 -26.82 6.04
N GLN A 167 9.96 -28.01 5.44
CA GLN A 167 10.86 -28.48 4.37
C GLN A 167 10.78 -27.60 3.13
N THR A 168 9.57 -27.33 2.63
CA THR A 168 9.36 -26.47 1.45
C THR A 168 9.95 -25.07 1.65
N VAL A 169 9.71 -24.48 2.83
CA VAL A 169 10.25 -23.15 3.16
C VAL A 169 11.79 -23.18 3.26
N ALA A 170 12.35 -24.28 3.83
CA ALA A 170 13.80 -24.46 3.95
C ALA A 170 14.45 -24.54 2.56
N ASP A 171 13.86 -25.32 1.65
CA ASP A 171 14.35 -25.50 0.27
C ASP A 171 14.28 -24.16 -0.50
N GLU A 172 13.18 -23.43 -0.39
CA GLU A 172 13.01 -22.11 -1.04
C GLU A 172 13.95 -21.04 -0.47
N ALA A 173 14.16 -21.06 0.85
CA ALA A 173 15.04 -20.10 1.51
C ALA A 173 16.53 -20.48 1.45
N GLY A 174 16.88 -21.69 1.02
CA GLY A 174 18.24 -22.19 0.98
C GLY A 174 18.88 -22.39 2.36
N ILE A 175 18.10 -22.77 3.38
CA ILE A 175 18.54 -22.95 4.76
C ILE A 175 18.05 -24.28 5.34
N ALA A 176 18.60 -24.71 6.49
CA ALA A 176 18.20 -25.95 7.12
C ALA A 176 16.77 -25.89 7.71
N VAL A 177 16.06 -27.02 7.69
CA VAL A 177 14.72 -27.14 8.32
C VAL A 177 14.72 -26.74 9.78
N SER A 178 15.75 -27.14 10.55
CA SER A 178 15.91 -26.75 11.94
C SER A 178 15.98 -25.23 12.13
N THR A 179 16.53 -24.52 11.16
CA THR A 179 16.56 -23.04 11.16
C THR A 179 15.15 -22.46 10.98
N ILE A 180 14.31 -23.06 10.13
CA ILE A 180 12.90 -22.66 9.97
C ILE A 180 12.13 -22.90 11.28
N GLU A 181 12.32 -24.05 11.92
CA GLU A 181 11.70 -24.38 13.21
C GLU A 181 12.11 -23.37 14.29
N ASP A 182 13.35 -22.94 14.30
CA ASP A 182 13.85 -21.90 15.20
C ASP A 182 13.23 -20.51 14.90
N TYR A 183 13.03 -20.16 13.64
CA TYR A 183 12.30 -18.96 13.28
C TYR A 183 10.86 -19.03 13.77
N VAL A 184 10.13 -20.10 13.50
CA VAL A 184 8.74 -20.30 13.93
C VAL A 184 8.63 -20.23 15.45
N ARG A 185 9.55 -20.85 16.19
CA ARG A 185 9.59 -20.78 17.65
C ARG A 185 9.79 -19.35 18.17
N ARG A 186 10.73 -18.58 17.58
CA ARG A 186 10.98 -17.17 17.95
C ARG A 186 9.80 -16.29 17.61
N ILE A 187 9.18 -16.48 16.46
CA ILE A 187 7.99 -15.74 16.02
C ILE A 187 6.85 -15.98 17.01
N ARG A 188 6.56 -17.24 17.37
CA ARG A 188 5.55 -17.58 18.39
C ARG A 188 5.82 -16.93 19.73
N ALA A 189 7.07 -16.95 20.19
CA ALA A 189 7.48 -16.32 21.44
C ALA A 189 7.29 -14.79 21.40
N LYS A 190 7.54 -14.15 20.26
CA LYS A 190 7.32 -12.72 20.07
C LYS A 190 5.83 -12.37 20.10
N TYR A 191 4.98 -13.13 19.41
CA TYR A 191 3.53 -12.97 19.46
C TYR A 191 2.95 -13.21 20.85
N ALA A 192 3.43 -14.22 21.57
CA ALA A 192 3.00 -14.47 22.95
C ALA A 192 3.33 -13.29 23.88
N ARG A 193 4.55 -12.72 23.75
CA ARG A 193 4.96 -11.52 24.52
C ARG A 193 4.13 -10.28 24.16
N ALA A 194 3.67 -10.19 22.93
CA ALA A 194 2.76 -9.13 22.47
C ALA A 194 1.30 -9.35 22.89
N GLY A 195 0.99 -10.37 23.72
CA GLY A 195 -0.37 -10.69 24.15
C GLY A 195 -1.26 -11.33 23.04
N ARG A 196 -0.65 -11.74 21.93
CA ARG A 196 -1.32 -12.28 20.74
C ARG A 196 -0.78 -13.69 20.41
N PRO A 197 -0.95 -14.69 21.26
CA PRO A 197 -0.35 -16.01 21.07
C PRO A 197 -0.76 -16.64 19.72
N ALA A 198 0.17 -17.35 19.10
CA ALA A 198 0.00 -18.08 17.85
C ALA A 198 0.54 -19.50 18.01
N VAL A 199 -0.27 -20.40 18.58
CA VAL A 199 0.15 -21.77 18.94
C VAL A 199 0.13 -22.68 17.72
N THR A 200 -0.93 -22.59 16.91
CA THR A 200 -1.11 -23.40 15.70
C THR A 200 -0.58 -22.71 14.46
N LYS A 201 -0.49 -23.44 13.34
CA LYS A 201 -0.16 -22.86 12.04
C LYS A 201 -1.28 -21.92 11.57
N VAL A 202 -2.54 -22.25 11.86
CA VAL A 202 -3.70 -21.39 11.56
C VAL A 202 -3.63 -20.08 12.34
N ASP A 203 -3.16 -20.10 13.60
CA ASP A 203 -2.95 -18.87 14.36
C ASP A 203 -1.85 -18.03 13.73
N LEU A 204 -0.74 -18.63 13.31
CA LEU A 204 0.32 -17.91 12.59
C LEU A 204 -0.19 -17.30 11.30
N TYR A 205 -1.02 -18.00 10.53
CA TYR A 205 -1.68 -17.45 9.33
C TYR A 205 -2.55 -16.24 9.69
N LYS A 206 -3.41 -16.36 10.70
CA LYS A 206 -4.23 -15.22 11.17
C LYS A 206 -3.37 -14.03 11.55
N ARG A 207 -2.28 -14.24 12.31
CA ARG A 207 -1.36 -13.16 12.68
C ARG A 207 -0.65 -12.56 11.47
N ALA A 208 -0.26 -13.38 10.50
CA ALA A 208 0.37 -12.90 9.26
C ALA A 208 -0.58 -12.01 8.44
N VAL A 209 -1.86 -12.38 8.36
CA VAL A 209 -2.90 -11.57 7.71
C VAL A 209 -3.18 -10.28 8.50
N GLU A 210 -3.37 -10.38 9.83
CA GLU A 210 -3.61 -9.23 10.70
C GLU A 210 -2.47 -8.21 10.66
N ASP A 211 -1.22 -8.69 10.59
CA ASP A 211 -0.02 -7.84 10.57
C ASP A 211 0.38 -7.41 9.15
N GLY A 212 -0.37 -7.81 8.14
CA GLY A 212 -0.15 -7.42 6.76
C GLY A 212 1.08 -8.09 6.13
N PHE A 213 1.38 -9.32 6.52
CA PHE A 213 2.42 -10.14 5.88
C PHE A 213 1.85 -11.12 4.83
N LEU A 214 0.54 -11.36 4.89
CA LEU A 214 -0.20 -12.17 3.91
C LEU A 214 -1.55 -11.50 3.58
N PRO A 215 -2.06 -11.67 2.35
CA PRO A 215 -3.40 -11.24 1.98
C PRO A 215 -4.46 -12.07 2.72
N ALA A 216 -5.65 -11.50 2.90
CA ALA A 216 -6.80 -12.25 3.40
C ALA A 216 -7.28 -13.29 2.34
N PRO A 217 -7.97 -14.37 2.74
CA PRO A 217 -8.40 -15.44 1.82
C PRO A 217 -9.25 -14.97 0.63
N ASN A 218 -9.92 -13.83 0.75
CA ASN A 218 -10.74 -13.22 -0.31
C ASN A 218 -9.96 -12.21 -1.16
N GLU A 219 -8.65 -12.12 -0.97
CA GLU A 219 -7.75 -11.16 -1.63
C GLU A 219 -6.70 -11.87 -2.50
N GLN A 220 -6.87 -13.17 -2.71
CA GLN A 220 -6.06 -13.98 -3.62
C GLN A 220 -6.68 -14.08 -5.00
#